data_e1c248f856cff6e1228224f5d4858c4c
#
_entry.id   e1c248f856cff6e1228224f5d4858c4c
#
_cell.length_a   1.000
_cell.length_b   1.000
_cell.length_c   1.000
_cell.angle_alpha   90.00
_cell.angle_beta   90.00
_cell.angle_gamma   90.00
#
_symmetry.space_group_name_H-M   'P 1'
#
loop_
_entity.id
_entity.type
_entity.pdbx_description
1 polymer ?
#
loop_
_entity_poly.entity_id
_entity_poly.type
_entity_poly.pdbx_seq_one_letter_code
_entity_poly.pdbx_strand_id
1 'polypeptide(L)'
;MGNYTREEILAMAEEEDVEFIRLQFTDMFGTLKNIAITARELPRALDNQCVVYGSHIAGIVGEKEPDLILYPDYDTFSILPWRPQQGKVARLICDMRRADGSEHEMSSRYILKKTAQAAEEAGYTCYVDPECEFFLFHIDDNGMPTTVSHEKAGYLDVSPVDLGENARRDMVLTLEDMGFEVESSHHETAPAQHEIALHYGEAREMADEVITFKMAVRTVAKRHGLHATFMPKPRREVNGSAMHIHFSLFKNGKNIFVDPEDPTRLSEEAYYFIGGLLAHSREMTLITNPLVNSYNRLVPGFDAPTELTWTRNNQNSLVRIPRVNGADTRIELRSPDAASNPYLVFAVCLAAGLDGIQKKIYPTKASDRSLSESDQKEQGIENLPENLREAITLFEDSSWMKEILGEAFCKQYAQAKRKEWLRYSQEISNWEIEEYLYRI
;
A
#
# COMPACT_ATOMS: atom_id res chain seq x y z
N MET A 1 20.13 -12.03 4.78
CA MET A 1 20.44 -10.61 4.82
C MET A 1 20.59 -10.12 6.24
N GLY A 2 21.45 -9.17 6.47
CA GLY A 2 22.10 -9.01 7.74
C GLY A 2 21.19 -8.55 8.85
N ASN A 3 21.06 -9.35 9.86
CA ASN A 3 20.58 -8.88 11.15
C ASN A 3 21.70 -8.01 11.75
N TYR A 4 21.63 -6.69 11.49
CA TYR A 4 22.57 -5.76 12.11
C TYR A 4 22.46 -5.83 13.61
N THR A 5 23.63 -5.81 14.27
CA THR A 5 23.72 -5.70 15.72
C THR A 5 23.64 -4.25 16.16
N ARG A 6 23.36 -4.05 17.44
CA ARG A 6 23.36 -2.71 18.06
C ARG A 6 24.69 -1.97 17.83
N GLU A 7 25.80 -2.69 17.97
CA GLU A 7 27.16 -2.18 17.80
C GLU A 7 27.42 -1.76 16.36
N GLU A 8 26.94 -2.51 15.38
CA GLU A 8 27.07 -2.16 13.97
C GLU A 8 26.26 -0.91 13.63
N ILE A 9 25.03 -0.73 14.16
CA ILE A 9 24.25 0.49 13.96
C ILE A 9 24.96 1.72 14.53
N LEU A 10 25.58 1.58 15.71
CA LEU A 10 26.36 2.68 16.32
C LEU A 10 27.58 3.03 15.47
N ALA A 11 28.30 2.02 14.97
CA ALA A 11 29.46 2.23 14.09
C ALA A 11 29.07 2.86 12.77
N MET A 12 28.02 2.38 12.12
CA MET A 12 27.49 2.95 10.87
C MET A 12 27.08 4.43 11.05
N ALA A 13 26.43 4.77 12.18
CA ALA A 13 26.03 6.14 12.44
C ALA A 13 27.26 7.08 12.64
N GLU A 14 28.34 6.59 13.24
CA GLU A 14 29.59 7.35 13.40
C GLU A 14 30.34 7.48 12.08
N GLU A 15 30.52 6.39 11.32
CA GLU A 15 31.20 6.38 10.03
C GLU A 15 30.52 7.27 8.99
N GLU A 16 29.19 7.35 9.02
CA GLU A 16 28.37 8.15 8.10
C GLU A 16 28.17 9.60 8.57
N ASP A 17 28.81 10.05 9.66
CA ASP A 17 28.64 11.41 10.23
C ASP A 17 27.16 11.75 10.48
N VAL A 18 26.41 10.82 11.07
CA VAL A 18 24.99 11.03 11.38
C VAL A 18 24.84 11.86 12.64
N GLU A 19 24.13 12.99 12.53
CA GLU A 19 23.82 13.85 13.69
C GLU A 19 22.38 13.68 14.19
N PHE A 20 21.45 13.27 13.32
CA PHE A 20 20.06 13.09 13.67
C PHE A 20 19.52 11.74 13.18
N ILE A 21 18.72 11.09 14.01
CA ILE A 21 18.02 9.86 13.66
C ILE A 21 16.51 10.10 13.72
N ARG A 22 15.80 9.63 12.70
CA ARG A 22 14.34 9.60 12.65
C ARG A 22 13.86 8.20 13.07
N LEU A 23 13.26 8.09 14.24
CA LEU A 23 12.55 6.89 14.67
C LEU A 23 11.16 6.94 14.04
N GLN A 24 10.96 6.15 13.00
CA GLN A 24 9.77 6.19 12.14
C GLN A 24 8.80 5.06 12.48
N PHE A 25 7.51 5.32 12.43
CA PHE A 25 6.43 4.34 12.59
C PHE A 25 5.19 4.85 11.85
N THR A 26 4.17 4.02 11.70
CA THR A 26 2.91 4.43 11.06
C THR A 26 1.76 4.43 12.07
N ASP A 27 0.80 5.34 11.86
CA ASP A 27 -0.50 5.23 12.51
C ASP A 27 -1.36 4.11 11.86
N MET A 28 -2.55 3.87 12.37
CA MET A 28 -3.50 2.86 11.87
C MET A 28 -3.80 3.02 10.37
N PHE A 29 -3.74 4.24 9.85
CA PHE A 29 -4.10 4.55 8.46
C PHE A 29 -2.89 4.52 7.51
N GLY A 30 -1.71 4.13 7.99
CA GLY A 30 -0.48 4.11 7.20
C GLY A 30 0.19 5.47 7.05
N THR A 31 -0.22 6.47 7.83
CA THR A 31 0.47 7.78 7.82
C THR A 31 1.77 7.68 8.57
N LEU A 32 2.87 7.98 7.88
CA LEU A 32 4.20 7.97 8.47
C LEU A 32 4.34 9.04 9.56
N LYS A 33 4.78 8.63 10.73
CA LYS A 33 5.11 9.46 11.90
C LYS A 33 6.57 9.28 12.25
N ASN A 34 7.14 10.24 12.99
CA ASN A 34 8.49 10.08 13.55
C ASN A 34 8.70 10.95 14.78
N ILE A 35 9.65 10.55 15.62
CA ILE A 35 10.37 11.44 16.51
C ILE A 35 11.81 11.58 16.01
N ALA A 36 12.41 12.74 16.22
CA ALA A 36 13.81 12.99 15.90
C ALA A 36 14.63 12.97 17.20
N ILE A 37 15.71 12.23 17.18
CA ILE A 37 16.71 12.22 18.23
C ILE A 37 18.07 12.65 17.67
N THR A 38 18.97 13.16 18.52
CA THR A 38 20.37 13.36 18.15
C THR A 38 21.13 12.03 18.19
N ALA A 39 22.25 11.93 17.49
CA ALA A 39 23.11 10.75 17.51
C ALA A 39 23.54 10.35 18.93
N ARG A 40 23.67 11.30 19.86
CA ARG A 40 24.00 11.04 21.27
C ARG A 40 22.94 10.21 22.00
N GLU A 41 21.68 10.29 21.58
CA GLU A 41 20.55 9.55 22.15
C GLU A 41 20.34 8.20 21.44
N LEU A 42 21.09 7.89 20.37
CA LEU A 42 20.95 6.64 19.65
C LEU A 42 21.14 5.40 20.53
N PRO A 43 22.16 5.33 21.44
CA PRO A 43 22.28 4.17 22.32
C PRO A 43 21.04 3.90 23.16
N ARG A 44 20.41 4.97 23.69
CA ARG A 44 19.17 4.89 24.46
C ARG A 44 17.99 4.40 23.60
N ALA A 45 17.92 4.85 22.34
CA ALA A 45 16.89 4.41 21.42
C ALA A 45 17.02 2.93 21.08
N LEU A 46 18.25 2.44 20.82
CA LEU A 46 18.53 1.04 20.56
C LEU A 46 18.27 0.13 21.79
N ASP A 47 18.32 0.71 23.00
CA ASP A 47 17.94 0.03 24.24
C ASP A 47 16.41 0.11 24.52
N ASN A 48 15.59 0.48 23.50
CA ASN A 48 14.13 0.54 23.57
C ASN A 48 13.61 1.51 24.67
N GLN A 49 14.26 2.65 24.85
CA GLN A 49 13.90 3.62 25.90
C GLN A 49 13.22 4.89 25.34
N CYS A 50 12.79 4.87 24.06
CA CYS A 50 12.07 5.96 23.45
C CYS A 50 10.57 5.76 23.59
N VAL A 51 9.89 6.69 24.25
CA VAL A 51 8.46 6.64 24.56
C VAL A 51 7.70 7.64 23.70
N VAL A 52 6.53 7.26 23.23
CA VAL A 52 5.57 8.11 22.52
C VAL A 52 4.20 8.06 23.19
N TYR A 53 3.47 9.16 23.13
CA TYR A 53 2.10 9.23 23.67
C TYR A 53 1.11 8.56 22.71
N GLY A 54 0.76 7.33 23.00
CA GLY A 54 -0.19 6.55 22.20
C GLY A 54 -1.50 7.30 21.94
N SER A 55 -2.04 8.03 22.95
CA SER A 55 -3.27 8.82 22.84
C SER A 55 -3.26 9.92 21.77
N HIS A 56 -2.09 10.31 21.26
CA HIS A 56 -1.97 11.29 20.18
C HIS A 56 -1.73 10.67 18.79
N ILE A 57 -1.68 9.34 18.71
CA ILE A 57 -1.49 8.62 17.45
C ILE A 57 -2.86 8.18 16.91
N ALA A 58 -3.21 8.62 15.70
CA ALA A 58 -4.51 8.37 15.12
C ALA A 58 -4.80 6.86 14.99
N GLY A 59 -5.93 6.45 15.51
CA GLY A 59 -6.41 5.06 15.45
C GLY A 59 -5.70 4.09 16.39
N ILE A 60 -4.71 4.53 17.18
CA ILE A 60 -3.96 3.64 18.07
C ILE A 60 -4.60 3.53 19.45
N VAL A 61 -5.49 4.44 19.84
CA VAL A 61 -5.88 4.53 21.24
C VAL A 61 -7.34 4.84 21.52
N GLY A 62 -7.86 4.18 22.57
CA GLY A 62 -8.92 4.68 23.44
C GLY A 62 -8.33 5.66 24.51
N GLU A 63 -9.17 6.46 25.17
CA GLU A 63 -8.79 7.53 26.11
C GLU A 63 -7.90 7.11 27.31
N LYS A 64 -7.55 5.84 27.44
CA LYS A 64 -6.87 5.27 28.62
C LYS A 64 -5.60 4.46 28.28
N GLU A 65 -5.12 4.47 27.04
CA GLU A 65 -3.93 3.68 26.76
C GLU A 65 -2.66 4.39 27.24
N PRO A 66 -1.76 3.64 27.88
CA PRO A 66 -0.49 4.16 28.35
C PRO A 66 0.45 4.52 27.18
N ASP A 67 1.52 5.17 27.51
CA ASP A 67 2.62 5.45 26.61
C ASP A 67 3.11 4.17 25.91
N LEU A 68 3.48 4.29 24.65
CA LEU A 68 4.04 3.24 23.85
C LEU A 68 5.56 3.40 23.73
N ILE A 69 6.25 2.28 23.65
CA ILE A 69 7.70 2.23 23.48
C ILE A 69 8.02 1.93 22.03
N LEU A 70 8.95 2.68 21.44
CA LEU A 70 9.49 2.43 20.11
C LEU A 70 10.63 1.42 20.18
N TYR A 71 10.50 0.35 19.40
CA TYR A 71 11.49 -0.70 19.21
C TYR A 71 12.09 -0.60 17.81
N PRO A 72 13.27 0.02 17.64
CA PRO A 72 13.90 0.16 16.34
C PRO A 72 14.23 -1.21 15.72
N ASP A 73 13.85 -1.38 14.47
CA ASP A 73 14.25 -2.49 13.63
C ASP A 73 15.58 -2.12 12.96
N TYR A 74 16.67 -2.78 13.36
CA TYR A 74 18.03 -2.43 12.95
C TYR A 74 18.27 -2.61 11.45
N ASP A 75 17.62 -3.60 10.85
CA ASP A 75 17.73 -3.88 9.41
C ASP A 75 17.14 -2.75 8.54
N THR A 76 16.41 -1.82 9.17
CA THR A 76 15.82 -0.66 8.49
C THR A 76 16.66 0.61 8.57
N PHE A 77 17.88 0.56 9.13
CA PHE A 77 18.75 1.72 9.16
C PHE A 77 19.08 2.21 7.73
N SER A 78 18.84 3.49 7.47
CA SER A 78 19.10 4.08 6.15
C SER A 78 19.37 5.58 6.28
N ILE A 79 20.35 6.07 5.52
CA ILE A 79 20.62 7.51 5.39
C ILE A 79 19.54 8.13 4.49
N LEU A 80 19.10 9.34 4.84
CA LEU A 80 18.17 10.13 4.03
C LEU A 80 18.92 11.04 3.05
N PRO A 81 19.03 10.69 1.74
CA PRO A 81 19.94 11.34 0.79
C PRO A 81 19.57 12.81 0.51
N TRP A 82 18.33 13.19 0.72
CA TRP A 82 17.85 14.56 0.52
C TRP A 82 18.17 15.51 1.68
N ARG A 83 18.93 15.07 2.66
CA ARG A 83 19.40 15.90 3.79
C ARG A 83 20.83 16.42 3.53
N PRO A 84 21.31 17.37 4.33
CA PRO A 84 22.68 17.87 4.17
C PRO A 84 23.72 16.76 4.18
N GLN A 85 24.78 16.94 3.39
CA GLN A 85 25.91 16.00 3.34
C GLN A 85 26.75 16.03 4.62
N GLN A 86 26.77 17.17 5.30
CA GLN A 86 27.39 17.34 6.61
C GLN A 86 26.31 17.30 7.68
N GLY A 87 26.52 16.51 8.74
CA GLY A 87 25.51 16.26 9.76
C GLY A 87 24.31 15.51 9.19
N LYS A 88 24.57 14.33 8.60
CA LYS A 88 23.57 13.51 7.93
C LYS A 88 22.41 13.13 8.85
N VAL A 89 21.32 12.77 8.25
CA VAL A 89 20.12 12.27 8.92
C VAL A 89 19.87 10.83 8.51
N ALA A 90 19.81 9.94 9.48
CA ALA A 90 19.39 8.54 9.27
C ALA A 90 17.93 8.33 9.73
N ARG A 91 17.39 7.18 9.36
CA ARG A 91 16.12 6.69 9.89
C ARG A 91 16.25 5.26 10.41
N LEU A 92 15.38 4.88 11.34
CA LEU A 92 15.08 3.53 11.74
C LEU A 92 13.55 3.40 11.79
N ILE A 93 13.00 2.33 11.19
CA ILE A 93 11.59 2.00 11.36
C ILE A 93 11.43 1.27 12.70
N CYS A 94 10.38 1.61 13.44
CA CYS A 94 10.16 1.09 14.78
C CYS A 94 8.84 0.32 14.86
N ASP A 95 8.87 -0.77 15.58
CA ASP A 95 7.65 -1.39 16.11
C ASP A 95 7.18 -0.60 17.33
N MET A 96 5.87 -0.53 17.51
CA MET A 96 5.28 0.05 18.72
C MET A 96 4.88 -1.07 19.68
N ARG A 97 5.37 -1.00 20.93
CA ARG A 97 5.05 -1.97 21.97
C ARG A 97 4.53 -1.30 23.23
N ARG A 98 3.82 -2.07 24.03
CA ARG A 98 3.39 -1.64 25.36
C ARG A 98 4.56 -1.56 26.34
N ALA A 99 4.36 -0.94 27.47
CA ALA A 99 5.38 -0.76 28.51
C ALA A 99 5.93 -2.08 29.07
N ASP A 100 5.15 -3.15 29.01
CA ASP A 100 5.56 -4.51 29.42
C ASP A 100 6.32 -5.28 28.31
N GLY A 101 6.57 -4.64 27.16
CA GLY A 101 7.26 -5.21 26.01
C GLY A 101 6.35 -6.03 25.07
N SER A 102 5.07 -6.19 25.39
CA SER A 102 4.12 -6.88 24.53
C SER A 102 3.82 -6.08 23.27
N GLU A 103 3.55 -6.78 22.16
CA GLU A 103 3.18 -6.17 20.88
C GLU A 103 1.89 -5.37 21.01
N HIS A 104 1.81 -4.27 20.26
CA HIS A 104 0.61 -3.46 20.21
C HIS A 104 -0.27 -3.91 19.04
N GLU A 105 -1.41 -4.51 19.34
CA GLU A 105 -2.33 -5.14 18.36
C GLU A 105 -2.95 -4.15 17.34
N MET A 106 -2.88 -2.83 17.63
CA MET A 106 -3.34 -1.80 16.70
C MET A 106 -2.24 -1.36 15.71
N SER A 107 -1.01 -1.87 15.87
CA SER A 107 0.09 -1.58 14.94
C SER A 107 -0.10 -2.34 13.63
N SER A 108 -0.24 -1.61 12.53
CA SER A 108 -0.39 -2.21 11.19
C SER A 108 0.82 -3.06 10.80
N ARG A 109 2.04 -2.62 11.17
CA ARG A 109 3.28 -3.39 10.93
C ARG A 109 3.28 -4.71 11.71
N TYR A 110 2.81 -4.72 12.95
CA TYR A 110 2.66 -5.95 13.75
C TYR A 110 1.63 -6.91 13.13
N ILE A 111 0.49 -6.39 12.65
CA ILE A 111 -0.54 -7.21 11.98
C ILE A 111 0.07 -7.94 10.78
N LEU A 112 0.84 -7.26 9.93
CA LEU A 112 1.53 -7.90 8.82
C LEU A 112 2.56 -8.93 9.29
N LYS A 113 3.37 -8.61 10.29
CA LYS A 113 4.35 -9.56 10.87
C LYS A 113 3.65 -10.84 11.35
N LYS A 114 2.53 -10.71 12.06
CA LYS A 114 1.72 -11.84 12.54
C LYS A 114 1.20 -12.69 11.37
N THR A 115 0.71 -12.06 10.31
CA THR A 115 0.17 -12.77 9.15
C THR A 115 1.28 -13.46 8.34
N ALA A 116 2.42 -12.80 8.16
CA ALA A 116 3.59 -13.40 7.51
C ALA A 116 4.13 -14.60 8.30
N GLN A 117 4.20 -14.48 9.61
CA GLN A 117 4.60 -15.60 10.49
C GLN A 117 3.63 -16.78 10.36
N ALA A 118 2.32 -16.55 10.30
CA ALA A 118 1.34 -17.63 10.08
C ALA A 118 1.54 -18.32 8.71
N ALA A 119 1.94 -17.58 7.68
CA ALA A 119 2.33 -18.14 6.39
C ALA A 119 3.58 -19.03 6.51
N GLU A 120 4.61 -18.56 7.22
CA GLU A 120 5.85 -19.31 7.46
C GLU A 120 5.61 -20.60 8.26
N GLU A 121 4.75 -20.56 9.28
CA GLU A 121 4.33 -21.74 10.05
C GLU A 121 3.58 -22.76 9.17
N ALA A 122 2.85 -22.29 8.14
CA ALA A 122 2.26 -23.14 7.11
C ALA A 122 3.27 -23.60 6.03
N GLY A 123 4.51 -23.15 6.13
CA GLY A 123 5.63 -23.51 5.24
C GLY A 123 5.74 -22.65 4.00
N TYR A 124 5.14 -21.43 3.99
CA TYR A 124 5.17 -20.51 2.86
C TYR A 124 5.92 -19.22 3.18
N THR A 125 6.73 -18.75 2.24
CA THR A 125 7.28 -17.39 2.24
C THR A 125 6.53 -16.57 1.20
N CYS A 126 6.02 -15.41 1.59
CA CYS A 126 5.28 -14.51 0.70
C CYS A 126 6.20 -13.41 0.19
N TYR A 127 6.31 -13.32 -1.13
CA TYR A 127 6.95 -12.21 -1.83
C TYR A 127 5.89 -11.34 -2.47
N VAL A 128 6.13 -10.03 -2.43
CA VAL A 128 5.21 -9.01 -2.92
C VAL A 128 5.96 -8.03 -3.80
N ASP A 129 5.30 -7.58 -4.86
CA ASP A 129 5.77 -6.56 -5.78
C ASP A 129 4.65 -5.53 -5.96
N PRO A 130 4.71 -4.38 -5.25
CA PRO A 130 3.70 -3.33 -5.31
C PRO A 130 4.06 -2.27 -6.35
N GLU A 131 3.18 -2.06 -7.33
CA GLU A 131 3.23 -0.98 -8.31
C GLU A 131 2.42 0.22 -7.79
N CYS A 132 3.08 1.26 -7.29
CA CYS A 132 2.42 2.38 -6.64
C CYS A 132 2.43 3.63 -7.52
N GLU A 133 1.29 3.92 -8.16
CA GLU A 133 1.09 5.07 -9.03
C GLU A 133 0.90 6.38 -8.25
N PHE A 134 1.28 7.49 -8.88
CA PHE A 134 1.13 8.83 -8.30
C PHE A 134 0.99 9.91 -9.37
N PHE A 135 0.45 11.07 -8.97
CA PHE A 135 0.40 12.25 -9.82
C PHE A 135 1.39 13.33 -9.38
N LEU A 136 1.93 14.06 -10.36
CA LEU A 136 2.77 15.24 -10.16
C LEU A 136 2.03 16.49 -10.65
N PHE A 137 1.62 17.35 -9.72
CA PHE A 137 0.92 18.58 -10.02
C PHE A 137 1.75 19.82 -9.69
N HIS A 138 1.40 20.95 -10.32
CA HIS A 138 1.95 22.24 -9.94
C HIS A 138 1.45 22.66 -8.56
N ILE A 139 2.27 23.45 -7.89
CA ILE A 139 1.85 24.23 -6.72
C ILE A 139 1.48 25.63 -7.16
N ASP A 140 0.57 26.29 -6.46
CA ASP A 140 0.21 27.67 -6.72
C ASP A 140 1.26 28.67 -6.19
N ASP A 141 1.06 29.96 -6.46
CA ASP A 141 1.96 31.03 -6.01
C ASP A 141 2.08 31.15 -4.49
N ASN A 142 1.16 30.55 -3.73
CA ASN A 142 1.19 30.49 -2.27
C ASN A 142 1.84 29.19 -1.76
N GLY A 143 2.33 28.33 -2.65
CA GLY A 143 2.90 27.02 -2.33
C GLY A 143 1.86 25.95 -2.00
N MET A 144 0.59 26.16 -2.31
CA MET A 144 -0.48 25.19 -2.07
C MET A 144 -0.57 24.18 -3.22
N PRO A 145 -0.87 22.90 -2.92
CA PRO A 145 -1.06 21.89 -3.95
C PRO A 145 -2.28 22.19 -4.81
N THR A 146 -2.15 21.92 -6.12
CA THR A 146 -3.24 22.02 -7.08
C THR A 146 -3.46 20.68 -7.77
N THR A 147 -4.46 20.61 -8.66
CA THR A 147 -4.64 19.50 -9.61
C THR A 147 -4.28 19.92 -11.03
N VAL A 148 -3.53 21.01 -11.17
CA VAL A 148 -3.13 21.59 -12.47
C VAL A 148 -1.84 20.93 -12.94
N SER A 149 -1.85 20.51 -14.20
CA SER A 149 -0.66 20.14 -14.97
C SER A 149 -0.77 20.74 -16.37
N HIS A 150 0.33 21.20 -16.93
CA HIS A 150 0.42 21.62 -18.34
C HIS A 150 0.78 20.47 -19.27
N GLU A 151 1.01 19.30 -18.71
CA GLU A 151 1.37 18.10 -19.42
C GLU A 151 0.15 17.47 -20.11
N LYS A 152 0.41 16.86 -21.26
CA LYS A 152 -0.57 16.10 -22.06
C LYS A 152 -0.03 14.72 -22.46
N ALA A 153 1.03 14.28 -21.82
CA ALA A 153 1.61 12.96 -22.06
C ALA A 153 0.64 11.84 -21.67
N GLY A 154 0.82 10.71 -22.28
CA GLY A 154 0.10 9.46 -22.03
C GLY A 154 1.08 8.30 -21.78
N TYR A 155 0.57 7.08 -21.85
CA TYR A 155 1.30 5.87 -21.49
C TYR A 155 2.60 5.71 -22.30
N LEU A 156 3.73 5.59 -21.58
CA LEU A 156 5.09 5.46 -22.11
C LEU A 156 5.58 6.63 -22.97
N ASP A 157 4.92 7.78 -22.93
CA ASP A 157 5.44 8.98 -23.59
C ASP A 157 6.75 9.44 -22.93
N VAL A 158 7.56 10.12 -23.73
CA VAL A 158 8.92 10.56 -23.37
C VAL A 158 9.04 12.08 -23.42
N SER A 159 10.12 12.62 -22.88
CA SER A 159 10.49 14.02 -23.04
C SER A 159 10.53 14.42 -24.55
N PRO A 160 10.05 15.61 -24.96
CA PRO A 160 9.67 16.74 -24.12
C PRO A 160 8.19 16.79 -23.71
N VAL A 161 7.37 15.78 -24.03
CA VAL A 161 5.93 15.80 -23.67
C VAL A 161 5.70 15.33 -22.23
N ASP A 162 6.49 14.39 -21.74
CA ASP A 162 6.59 14.03 -20.32
C ASP A 162 7.36 15.11 -19.56
N LEU A 163 6.67 15.96 -18.84
CA LEU A 163 7.26 17.04 -18.05
C LEU A 163 7.73 16.58 -16.66
N GLY A 164 7.34 15.40 -16.24
CA GLY A 164 7.71 14.79 -14.96
C GLY A 164 9.00 13.98 -15.00
N GLU A 165 9.58 13.71 -16.19
CA GLU A 165 10.71 12.80 -16.38
C GLU A 165 11.91 13.13 -15.49
N ASN A 166 12.31 14.41 -15.40
CA ASN A 166 13.44 14.82 -14.57
C ASN A 166 13.19 14.59 -13.07
N ALA A 167 11.97 14.90 -12.59
CA ALA A 167 11.61 14.66 -11.20
C ALA A 167 11.58 13.15 -10.91
N ARG A 168 11.01 12.35 -11.81
CA ARG A 168 10.95 10.89 -11.70
C ARG A 168 12.35 10.26 -11.71
N ARG A 169 13.25 10.73 -12.60
CA ARG A 169 14.66 10.31 -12.62
C ARG A 169 15.35 10.56 -11.28
N ASP A 170 15.18 11.76 -10.70
CA ASP A 170 15.80 12.10 -9.41
C ASP A 170 15.16 11.30 -8.26
N MET A 171 13.88 10.91 -8.37
CA MET A 171 13.24 9.98 -7.44
C MET A 171 13.89 8.59 -7.49
N VAL A 172 14.09 8.05 -8.70
CA VAL A 172 14.76 6.75 -8.90
C VAL A 172 16.15 6.77 -8.27
N LEU A 173 17.00 7.73 -8.62
CA LEU A 173 18.35 7.83 -8.07
C LEU A 173 18.35 7.98 -6.54
N THR A 174 17.40 8.73 -5.99
CA THR A 174 17.25 8.89 -4.54
C THR A 174 16.86 7.57 -3.85
N LEU A 175 15.99 6.77 -4.48
CA LEU A 175 15.59 5.46 -3.97
C LEU A 175 16.76 4.48 -4.04
N GLU A 176 17.49 4.44 -5.15
CA GLU A 176 18.69 3.60 -5.30
C GLU A 176 19.78 3.96 -4.27
N ASP A 177 19.99 5.27 -3.99
CA ASP A 177 20.89 5.73 -2.93
C ASP A 177 20.47 5.26 -1.52
N MET A 178 19.20 4.91 -1.33
CA MET A 178 18.66 4.32 -0.10
C MET A 178 18.69 2.79 -0.09
N GLY A 179 19.18 2.15 -1.15
CA GLY A 179 19.29 0.70 -1.27
C GLY A 179 18.06 0.01 -1.89
N PHE A 180 17.12 0.78 -2.46
CA PHE A 180 16.00 0.19 -3.20
C PHE A 180 16.46 -0.39 -4.53
N GLU A 181 15.92 -1.53 -4.90
CA GLU A 181 16.08 -2.10 -6.23
C GLU A 181 14.94 -1.63 -7.13
N VAL A 182 15.21 -0.65 -8.01
CA VAL A 182 14.20 -0.13 -8.94
C VAL A 182 14.21 -0.95 -10.22
N GLU A 183 13.04 -1.50 -10.61
CA GLU A 183 12.89 -2.27 -11.85
C GLU A 183 12.69 -1.36 -13.06
N SER A 184 11.77 -0.40 -12.95
CA SER A 184 11.44 0.52 -14.05
C SER A 184 10.82 1.82 -13.56
N SER A 185 10.76 2.82 -14.46
CA SER A 185 9.98 4.03 -14.23
C SER A 185 9.43 4.56 -15.56
N HIS A 186 8.16 4.96 -15.58
CA HIS A 186 7.51 5.41 -16.80
C HIS A 186 6.38 6.41 -16.52
N HIS A 187 5.94 7.08 -17.60
CA HIS A 187 4.74 7.89 -17.60
C HIS A 187 3.52 7.00 -17.77
N GLU A 188 2.50 7.23 -16.94
CA GLU A 188 1.25 6.49 -16.97
C GLU A 188 0.22 7.06 -17.96
N THR A 189 -0.94 6.40 -18.06
CA THR A 189 -1.99 6.72 -19.05
C THR A 189 -2.58 8.12 -18.87
N ALA A 190 -2.75 8.56 -17.62
CA ALA A 190 -3.31 9.89 -17.35
C ALA A 190 -2.22 10.97 -17.40
N PRO A 191 -2.53 12.17 -17.95
CA PRO A 191 -1.61 13.30 -17.88
C PRO A 191 -1.14 13.60 -16.45
N ALA A 192 0.16 13.74 -16.26
CA ALA A 192 0.83 13.94 -14.97
C ALA A 192 0.84 12.71 -14.05
N GLN A 193 0.49 11.54 -14.54
CA GLN A 193 0.53 10.29 -13.79
C GLN A 193 1.83 9.53 -14.10
N HIS A 194 2.44 8.98 -13.07
CA HIS A 194 3.73 8.31 -13.12
C HIS A 194 3.70 7.04 -12.28
N GLU A 195 4.58 6.10 -12.66
CA GLU A 195 4.87 4.90 -11.89
C GLU A 195 6.38 4.70 -11.78
N ILE A 196 6.80 4.17 -10.65
CA ILE A 196 8.14 3.63 -10.42
C ILE A 196 7.94 2.25 -9.80
N ALA A 197 8.29 1.22 -10.55
CA ALA A 197 8.21 -0.17 -10.11
C ALA A 197 9.49 -0.56 -9.36
N LEU A 198 9.30 -1.27 -8.26
CA LEU A 198 10.39 -1.83 -7.44
C LEU A 198 10.52 -3.33 -7.73
N HIS A 199 11.68 -3.92 -7.48
CA HIS A 199 11.79 -5.37 -7.47
C HIS A 199 11.02 -5.98 -6.29
N TYR A 200 10.51 -7.20 -6.47
CA TYR A 200 9.77 -7.91 -5.44
C TYR A 200 10.67 -8.26 -4.24
N GLY A 201 10.09 -8.22 -3.06
CA GLY A 201 10.74 -8.58 -1.80
C GLY A 201 9.77 -9.25 -0.83
N GLU A 202 10.26 -9.63 0.36
CA GLU A 202 9.39 -10.16 1.40
C GLU A 202 8.33 -9.14 1.83
N ALA A 203 7.12 -9.60 2.12
CA ALA A 203 5.96 -8.74 2.32
C ALA A 203 6.17 -7.62 3.36
N ARG A 204 6.89 -7.88 4.45
CA ARG A 204 7.18 -6.87 5.48
C ARG A 204 8.15 -5.80 4.97
N GLU A 205 9.22 -6.23 4.32
CA GLU A 205 10.23 -5.35 3.73
C GLU A 205 9.60 -4.42 2.68
N MET A 206 8.84 -5.00 1.76
CA MET A 206 8.14 -4.22 0.73
C MET A 206 7.11 -3.24 1.31
N ALA A 207 6.45 -3.57 2.43
CA ALA A 207 5.55 -2.62 3.09
C ALA A 207 6.31 -1.43 3.71
N ASP A 208 7.47 -1.68 4.34
CA ASP A 208 8.39 -0.66 4.83
C ASP A 208 8.91 0.21 3.67
N GLU A 209 9.21 -0.40 2.53
CA GLU A 209 9.66 0.28 1.31
C GLU A 209 8.56 1.16 0.70
N VAL A 210 7.31 0.70 0.57
CA VAL A 210 6.20 1.53 0.06
C VAL A 210 6.00 2.78 0.92
N ILE A 211 6.07 2.67 2.24
CA ILE A 211 5.96 3.84 3.13
C ILE A 211 7.12 4.82 2.89
N THR A 212 8.33 4.31 2.74
CA THR A 212 9.54 5.10 2.46
C THR A 212 9.48 5.73 1.07
N PHE A 213 9.08 4.96 0.06
CA PHE A 213 8.85 5.39 -1.31
C PHE A 213 7.91 6.61 -1.37
N LYS A 214 6.75 6.53 -0.71
CA LYS A 214 5.80 7.65 -0.66
C LYS A 214 6.41 8.91 -0.04
N MET A 215 7.29 8.77 0.95
CA MET A 215 8.02 9.88 1.56
C MET A 215 9.07 10.45 0.60
N ALA A 216 9.86 9.61 -0.05
CA ALA A 216 10.91 10.00 -0.99
C ALA A 216 10.32 10.74 -2.20
N VAL A 217 9.30 10.16 -2.86
CA VAL A 217 8.60 10.75 -4.00
C VAL A 217 8.06 12.15 -3.67
N ARG A 218 7.36 12.34 -2.56
CA ARG A 218 6.87 13.65 -2.13
C ARG A 218 8.00 14.66 -1.84
N THR A 219 9.09 14.16 -1.26
CA THR A 219 10.23 15.02 -0.92
C THR A 219 10.95 15.50 -2.16
N VAL A 220 11.23 14.61 -3.10
CA VAL A 220 11.90 14.93 -4.37
C VAL A 220 10.99 15.81 -5.24
N ALA A 221 9.70 15.49 -5.39
CA ALA A 221 8.75 16.32 -6.11
C ALA A 221 8.76 17.78 -5.61
N LYS A 222 8.75 17.98 -4.28
CA LYS A 222 8.81 19.32 -3.68
C LYS A 222 10.09 20.07 -4.08
N ARG A 223 11.23 19.40 -4.25
CA ARG A 223 12.50 20.03 -4.69
C ARG A 223 12.43 20.46 -6.15
N HIS A 224 11.59 19.83 -6.95
CA HIS A 224 11.28 20.20 -8.34
C HIS A 224 10.15 21.23 -8.47
N GLY A 225 9.64 21.78 -7.35
CA GLY A 225 8.52 22.72 -7.36
C GLY A 225 7.17 22.04 -7.71
N LEU A 226 7.08 20.73 -7.52
CA LEU A 226 5.91 19.92 -7.79
C LEU A 226 5.28 19.38 -6.49
N HIS A 227 4.01 19.03 -6.58
CA HIS A 227 3.29 18.30 -5.53
C HIS A 227 3.01 16.87 -6.01
N ALA A 228 3.59 15.89 -5.34
CA ALA A 228 3.26 14.48 -5.57
C ALA A 228 2.09 14.07 -4.69
N THR A 229 1.06 13.45 -5.31
CA THR A 229 -0.10 12.92 -4.60
C THR A 229 -0.36 11.46 -4.94
N PHE A 230 -0.70 10.70 -3.91
CA PHE A 230 -1.18 9.32 -3.98
C PHE A 230 -2.71 9.24 -3.83
N MET A 231 -3.40 10.32 -4.13
CA MET A 231 -4.86 10.38 -4.13
C MET A 231 -5.42 9.44 -5.20
N PRO A 232 -6.35 8.53 -4.87
CA PRO A 232 -6.83 7.50 -5.81
C PRO A 232 -7.44 8.05 -7.10
N LYS A 233 -8.15 9.18 -7.04
CA LYS A 233 -8.77 9.82 -8.20
C LYS A 233 -8.73 11.34 -8.07
N PRO A 234 -7.60 11.99 -8.40
CA PRO A 234 -7.49 13.45 -8.24
C PRO A 234 -8.21 14.24 -9.35
N ARG A 235 -8.50 13.62 -10.49
CA ARG A 235 -9.20 14.22 -11.65
C ARG A 235 -10.26 13.28 -12.19
N ARG A 236 -11.44 13.81 -12.53
CA ARG A 236 -12.63 13.03 -12.88
C ARG A 236 -12.48 12.27 -14.21
N GLU A 237 -11.93 12.91 -15.23
CA GLU A 237 -11.99 12.45 -16.63
C GLU A 237 -10.80 11.56 -17.03
N VAL A 238 -9.91 11.23 -16.10
CA VAL A 238 -8.68 10.45 -16.38
C VAL A 238 -8.57 9.26 -15.44
N ASN A 239 -7.68 8.30 -15.72
CA ASN A 239 -7.40 7.18 -14.83
C ASN A 239 -6.98 7.66 -13.44
N GLY A 240 -7.22 6.85 -12.41
CA GLY A 240 -6.78 7.10 -11.04
C GLY A 240 -5.52 6.32 -10.71
N SER A 241 -4.96 6.57 -9.51
CA SER A 241 -3.73 5.91 -9.02
C SER A 241 -4.04 4.62 -8.28
N ALA A 242 -3.57 3.52 -8.82
CA ALA A 242 -3.58 2.20 -8.21
C ALA A 242 -2.36 1.98 -7.28
N MET A 243 -2.44 0.94 -6.51
CA MET A 243 -1.32 0.17 -5.99
C MET A 243 -1.59 -1.28 -6.35
N HIS A 244 -1.27 -1.68 -7.59
CA HIS A 244 -1.36 -3.08 -8.00
C HIS A 244 -0.38 -3.91 -7.18
N ILE A 245 -0.76 -5.11 -6.83
CA ILE A 245 0.07 -5.94 -5.96
C ILE A 245 0.21 -7.32 -6.57
N HIS A 246 1.44 -7.66 -6.93
CA HIS A 246 1.79 -9.00 -7.38
C HIS A 246 2.20 -9.84 -6.17
N PHE A 247 1.62 -11.01 -6.06
CA PHE A 247 1.93 -11.99 -5.03
C PHE A 247 2.61 -13.21 -5.63
N SER A 248 3.64 -13.71 -4.95
CA SER A 248 4.24 -15.01 -5.18
C SER A 248 4.41 -15.73 -3.85
N LEU A 249 4.07 -17.00 -3.79
CA LEU A 249 4.32 -17.83 -2.62
C LEU A 249 5.41 -18.86 -2.93
N PHE A 250 6.36 -18.97 -2.01
CA PHE A 250 7.46 -19.93 -2.12
C PHE A 250 7.37 -20.96 -1.00
N LYS A 251 7.70 -22.20 -1.36
CA LYS A 251 7.86 -23.30 -0.41
C LYS A 251 9.17 -24.03 -0.72
N ASN A 252 10.06 -24.14 0.26
CA ASN A 252 11.38 -24.73 0.07
C ASN A 252 12.16 -24.11 -1.11
N GLY A 253 12.08 -22.77 -1.27
CA GLY A 253 12.77 -22.03 -2.31
C GLY A 253 12.18 -22.15 -3.72
N LYS A 254 11.00 -22.76 -3.86
CA LYS A 254 10.30 -22.91 -5.14
C LYS A 254 8.99 -22.13 -5.14
N ASN A 255 8.73 -21.41 -6.22
CA ASN A 255 7.45 -20.75 -6.44
C ASN A 255 6.34 -21.80 -6.60
N ILE A 256 5.36 -21.80 -5.69
CA ILE A 256 4.28 -22.80 -5.67
C ILE A 256 3.13 -22.49 -6.64
N PHE A 257 3.13 -21.30 -7.25
CA PHE A 257 2.09 -20.94 -8.23
C PHE A 257 2.33 -21.56 -9.61
N VAL A 258 3.47 -22.20 -9.80
CA VAL A 258 3.84 -22.90 -11.04
C VAL A 258 3.40 -24.35 -10.94
N ASP A 259 2.73 -24.86 -11.99
CA ASP A 259 2.48 -26.29 -12.13
C ASP A 259 3.83 -27.04 -12.28
N PRO A 260 4.17 -27.97 -11.40
CA PRO A 260 5.44 -28.67 -11.44
C PRO A 260 5.63 -29.54 -12.71
N GLU A 261 4.55 -29.93 -13.38
CA GLU A 261 4.58 -30.73 -14.61
C GLU A 261 4.56 -29.87 -15.88
N ASP A 262 4.03 -28.65 -15.80
CA ASP A 262 3.96 -27.70 -16.93
C ASP A 262 4.22 -26.27 -16.44
N PRO A 263 5.46 -25.74 -16.58
CA PRO A 263 5.83 -24.39 -16.14
C PRO A 263 5.02 -23.25 -16.81
N THR A 264 4.25 -23.54 -17.84
CA THR A 264 3.36 -22.56 -18.50
C THR A 264 1.98 -22.49 -17.88
N ARG A 265 1.69 -23.35 -16.91
CA ARG A 265 0.41 -23.44 -16.21
C ARG A 265 0.52 -22.99 -14.78
N LEU A 266 -0.62 -22.58 -14.23
CA LEU A 266 -0.77 -22.35 -12.80
C LEU A 266 -0.99 -23.69 -12.08
N SER A 267 -0.43 -23.79 -10.88
CA SER A 267 -0.69 -24.87 -9.95
C SER A 267 -2.12 -24.82 -9.39
N GLU A 268 -2.55 -25.87 -8.70
CA GLU A 268 -3.81 -25.85 -7.95
C GLU A 268 -3.77 -24.81 -6.81
N GLU A 269 -2.63 -24.68 -6.13
CA GLU A 269 -2.43 -23.68 -5.09
C GLU A 269 -2.60 -22.25 -5.59
N ALA A 270 -2.15 -21.95 -6.82
CA ALA A 270 -2.38 -20.64 -7.43
C ALA A 270 -3.88 -20.39 -7.67
N TYR A 271 -4.62 -21.39 -8.18
CA TYR A 271 -6.08 -21.26 -8.31
C TYR A 271 -6.77 -21.07 -6.96
N TYR A 272 -6.38 -21.80 -5.93
CA TYR A 272 -6.93 -21.64 -4.59
C TYR A 272 -6.61 -20.25 -4.01
N PHE A 273 -5.41 -19.73 -4.23
CA PHE A 273 -5.05 -18.38 -3.82
C PHE A 273 -5.92 -17.32 -4.50
N ILE A 274 -6.13 -17.43 -5.82
CA ILE A 274 -7.05 -16.57 -6.58
C ILE A 274 -8.47 -16.71 -6.01
N GLY A 275 -8.93 -17.92 -5.74
CA GLY A 275 -10.25 -18.19 -5.16
C GLY A 275 -10.44 -17.51 -3.81
N GLY A 276 -9.41 -17.53 -2.95
CA GLY A 276 -9.41 -16.84 -1.67
C GLY A 276 -9.47 -15.32 -1.82
N LEU A 277 -8.66 -14.74 -2.71
CA LEU A 277 -8.70 -13.31 -3.00
C LEU A 277 -10.10 -12.87 -3.46
N LEU A 278 -10.71 -13.58 -4.40
CA LEU A 278 -12.06 -13.26 -4.89
C LEU A 278 -13.12 -13.39 -3.80
N ALA A 279 -13.07 -14.45 -2.99
CA ALA A 279 -14.04 -14.72 -1.94
C ALA A 279 -14.07 -13.63 -0.86
N HIS A 280 -12.92 -13.07 -0.52
CA HIS A 280 -12.78 -12.07 0.55
C HIS A 280 -12.71 -10.62 0.04
N SER A 281 -12.70 -10.39 -1.28
CA SER A 281 -12.48 -9.05 -1.85
C SER A 281 -13.45 -7.99 -1.35
N ARG A 282 -14.75 -8.31 -1.24
CA ARG A 282 -15.75 -7.32 -0.81
C ARG A 282 -15.54 -6.85 0.62
N GLU A 283 -15.23 -7.77 1.52
CA GLU A 283 -14.99 -7.45 2.93
C GLU A 283 -13.61 -6.80 3.17
N MET A 284 -12.62 -7.07 2.28
CA MET A 284 -11.31 -6.40 2.30
C MET A 284 -11.33 -4.98 1.74
N THR A 285 -12.35 -4.60 0.98
CA THR A 285 -12.34 -3.33 0.21
C THR A 285 -12.13 -2.12 1.10
N LEU A 286 -12.61 -2.10 2.34
CA LEU A 286 -12.38 -0.99 3.26
C LEU A 286 -10.88 -0.80 3.60
N ILE A 287 -10.07 -1.85 3.51
CA ILE A 287 -8.62 -1.82 3.72
C ILE A 287 -7.88 -1.48 2.42
N THR A 288 -8.27 -2.10 1.31
CA THR A 288 -7.61 -1.91 0.01
C THR A 288 -7.97 -0.58 -0.65
N ASN A 289 -9.14 -0.01 -0.32
CA ASN A 289 -9.71 1.22 -0.88
C ASN A 289 -10.34 2.07 0.23
N PRO A 290 -9.49 2.70 1.07
CA PRO A 290 -9.91 3.18 2.38
C PRO A 290 -10.59 4.56 2.40
N LEU A 291 -10.64 5.29 1.29
CA LEU A 291 -11.11 6.67 1.23
C LEU A 291 -12.44 6.79 0.49
N VAL A 292 -13.21 7.84 0.76
CA VAL A 292 -14.33 8.22 -0.10
C VAL A 292 -13.88 8.34 -1.56
N ASN A 293 -12.71 8.92 -1.77
CA ASN A 293 -12.13 9.11 -3.10
C ASN A 293 -11.73 7.80 -3.81
N SER A 294 -11.48 6.73 -3.08
CA SER A 294 -11.16 5.40 -3.63
C SER A 294 -12.26 4.90 -4.58
N TYR A 295 -13.52 5.15 -4.24
CA TYR A 295 -14.69 4.70 -5.02
C TYR A 295 -14.93 5.55 -6.27
N ASN A 296 -14.32 6.71 -6.38
CA ASN A 296 -14.27 7.46 -7.64
C ASN A 296 -13.29 6.85 -8.65
N ARG A 297 -12.33 6.02 -8.19
CA ARG A 297 -11.45 5.24 -9.06
C ARG A 297 -12.12 3.91 -9.49
N LEU A 298 -12.81 3.22 -8.58
CA LEU A 298 -13.45 1.93 -8.83
C LEU A 298 -14.75 2.09 -9.63
N VAL A 299 -14.64 2.64 -10.85
CA VAL A 299 -15.73 2.86 -11.78
C VAL A 299 -15.37 2.32 -13.15
N PRO A 300 -16.35 1.82 -13.93
CA PRO A 300 -16.09 1.28 -15.27
C PRO A 300 -15.46 2.31 -16.20
N GLY A 301 -14.54 1.87 -17.07
CA GLY A 301 -13.97 2.69 -18.15
C GLY A 301 -12.68 3.45 -17.78
N PHE A 302 -12.08 3.19 -16.62
CA PHE A 302 -10.86 3.85 -16.14
C PHE A 302 -9.79 2.88 -15.62
N ASP A 303 -9.58 1.76 -16.32
CA ASP A 303 -8.58 0.73 -15.99
C ASP A 303 -8.58 0.29 -14.51
N ALA A 304 -9.76 0.30 -13.89
CA ALA A 304 -9.98 -0.13 -12.53
C ALA A 304 -11.02 -1.26 -12.48
N PRO A 305 -10.78 -2.31 -11.68
CA PRO A 305 -11.72 -3.41 -11.57
C PRO A 305 -12.95 -3.01 -10.77
N THR A 306 -14.10 -3.46 -11.23
CA THR A 306 -15.38 -3.35 -10.49
C THR A 306 -15.99 -4.70 -10.19
N GLU A 307 -15.64 -5.73 -10.98
CA GLU A 307 -16.21 -7.09 -10.93
C GLU A 307 -15.25 -8.06 -10.25
N LEU A 308 -15.79 -9.01 -9.50
CA LEU A 308 -15.01 -10.07 -8.86
C LEU A 308 -14.65 -11.16 -9.89
N THR A 309 -13.78 -10.80 -10.82
CA THR A 309 -13.32 -11.67 -11.91
C THR A 309 -11.80 -11.85 -11.90
N TRP A 310 -11.34 -12.90 -12.58
CA TRP A 310 -9.92 -13.10 -12.83
C TRP A 310 -9.65 -13.48 -14.28
N THR A 311 -8.43 -13.22 -14.77
CA THR A 311 -8.07 -13.46 -16.17
C THR A 311 -6.55 -13.47 -16.42
N ARG A 312 -6.18 -13.90 -17.62
CA ARG A 312 -4.84 -13.72 -18.19
C ARG A 312 -4.75 -12.56 -19.21
N ASN A 313 -5.90 -12.06 -19.70
CA ASN A 313 -5.93 -11.20 -20.90
C ASN A 313 -6.63 -9.86 -20.70
N ASN A 314 -7.47 -9.70 -19.68
CA ASN A 314 -8.27 -8.49 -19.46
C ASN A 314 -7.67 -7.63 -18.32
N GLN A 315 -7.32 -6.38 -18.58
CA GLN A 315 -6.77 -5.47 -17.57
C GLN A 315 -7.81 -4.95 -16.58
N ASN A 316 -9.11 -5.11 -16.87
CA ASN A 316 -10.20 -4.65 -15.98
C ASN A 316 -10.66 -5.71 -14.97
N SER A 317 -10.06 -6.89 -14.95
CA SER A 317 -10.38 -7.92 -13.96
C SER A 317 -9.73 -7.60 -12.62
N LEU A 318 -10.38 -8.04 -11.53
CA LEU A 318 -9.89 -7.84 -10.17
C LEU A 318 -8.55 -8.53 -9.94
N VAL A 319 -8.43 -9.76 -10.43
CA VAL A 319 -7.19 -10.53 -10.39
C VAL A 319 -6.70 -10.81 -11.80
N ARG A 320 -5.46 -10.45 -12.07
CA ARG A 320 -4.79 -10.69 -13.36
C ARG A 320 -3.60 -11.62 -13.16
N ILE A 321 -3.37 -12.49 -14.13
CA ILE A 321 -2.17 -13.31 -14.21
C ILE A 321 -1.27 -12.75 -15.31
N PRO A 322 -0.17 -12.08 -14.99
CA PRO A 322 0.78 -11.60 -15.98
C PRO A 322 1.32 -12.73 -16.86
N ARG A 323 1.74 -12.40 -18.09
CA ARG A 323 2.33 -13.37 -19.03
C ARG A 323 3.80 -13.63 -18.71
N VAL A 324 4.05 -14.09 -17.52
CA VAL A 324 5.36 -14.57 -17.05
C VAL A 324 5.25 -16.05 -16.71
N ASN A 325 6.34 -16.77 -16.78
CA ASN A 325 6.37 -18.22 -16.59
C ASN A 325 7.50 -18.63 -15.63
N GLY A 326 7.41 -19.85 -15.13
CA GLY A 326 8.45 -20.39 -14.25
C GLY A 326 8.53 -19.65 -12.91
N ALA A 327 9.72 -19.35 -12.45
CA ALA A 327 9.95 -18.74 -11.13
C ALA A 327 9.26 -17.37 -10.96
N ASP A 328 9.02 -16.66 -12.06
CA ASP A 328 8.42 -15.31 -12.06
C ASP A 328 6.88 -15.33 -12.08
N THR A 329 6.25 -16.51 -12.03
CA THR A 329 4.79 -16.64 -11.99
C THR A 329 4.24 -15.92 -10.77
N ARG A 330 3.32 -14.98 -11.01
CA ARG A 330 2.73 -14.13 -9.98
C ARG A 330 1.24 -13.88 -10.21
N ILE A 331 0.53 -13.53 -9.16
CA ILE A 331 -0.90 -13.20 -9.15
C ILE A 331 -1.02 -11.73 -8.79
N GLU A 332 -1.59 -10.93 -9.69
CA GLU A 332 -1.77 -9.49 -9.54
C GLU A 332 -3.18 -9.19 -9.04
N LEU A 333 -3.29 -8.52 -7.89
CA LEU A 333 -4.53 -7.90 -7.40
C LEU A 333 -4.56 -6.43 -7.80
N ARG A 334 -5.60 -6.00 -8.51
CA ARG A 334 -5.65 -4.68 -9.17
C ARG A 334 -6.54 -3.65 -8.48
N SER A 335 -7.37 -4.06 -7.50
CA SER A 335 -8.26 -3.12 -6.81
C SER A 335 -7.58 -2.16 -5.84
N PRO A 336 -6.52 -2.51 -5.10
CA PRO A 336 -5.93 -1.61 -4.12
C PRO A 336 -5.51 -0.29 -4.74
N ASP A 337 -5.64 0.80 -3.99
CA ASP A 337 -5.20 2.12 -4.42
C ASP A 337 -3.99 2.64 -3.64
N ALA A 338 -3.33 3.63 -4.23
CA ALA A 338 -2.11 4.20 -3.71
C ALA A 338 -2.25 4.91 -2.34
N ALA A 339 -3.48 5.18 -1.87
CA ALA A 339 -3.71 5.78 -0.55
C ALA A 339 -3.77 4.75 0.58
N SER A 340 -3.90 3.47 0.25
CA SER A 340 -4.03 2.41 1.24
C SER A 340 -2.77 2.20 2.08
N ASN A 341 -2.96 1.59 3.27
CA ASN A 341 -1.87 1.22 4.16
C ASN A 341 -1.26 -0.11 3.71
N PRO A 342 -0.01 -0.16 3.20
CA PRO A 342 0.57 -1.36 2.63
C PRO A 342 0.65 -2.52 3.63
N TYR A 343 0.94 -2.26 4.90
CA TYR A 343 0.97 -3.32 5.92
C TYR A 343 -0.37 -4.04 6.03
N LEU A 344 -1.46 -3.29 6.08
CA LEU A 344 -2.79 -3.88 6.20
C LEU A 344 -3.21 -4.58 4.91
N VAL A 345 -2.95 -3.96 3.76
CA VAL A 345 -3.30 -4.54 2.46
C VAL A 345 -2.58 -5.87 2.25
N PHE A 346 -1.27 -5.91 2.49
CA PHE A 346 -0.51 -7.15 2.31
C PHE A 346 -0.96 -8.23 3.31
N ALA A 347 -1.26 -7.85 4.56
CA ALA A 347 -1.75 -8.78 5.57
C ALA A 347 -3.09 -9.42 5.15
N VAL A 348 -4.09 -8.62 4.79
CA VAL A 348 -5.42 -9.17 4.45
C VAL A 348 -5.40 -9.95 3.13
N CYS A 349 -4.61 -9.52 2.14
CA CYS A 349 -4.49 -10.25 0.87
C CYS A 349 -3.76 -11.60 1.05
N LEU A 350 -2.67 -11.62 1.82
CA LEU A 350 -1.97 -12.86 2.15
C LEU A 350 -2.89 -13.82 2.91
N ALA A 351 -3.60 -13.32 3.93
CA ALA A 351 -4.55 -14.12 4.69
C ALA A 351 -5.68 -14.69 3.80
N ALA A 352 -6.21 -13.88 2.87
CA ALA A 352 -7.24 -14.32 1.93
C ALA A 352 -6.74 -15.44 1.01
N GLY A 353 -5.56 -15.27 0.45
CA GLY A 353 -4.94 -16.29 -0.40
C GLY A 353 -4.66 -17.60 0.35
N LEU A 354 -4.16 -17.52 1.59
CA LEU A 354 -3.92 -18.69 2.44
C LEU A 354 -5.23 -19.40 2.85
N ASP A 355 -6.28 -18.65 3.15
CA ASP A 355 -7.60 -19.21 3.42
C ASP A 355 -8.12 -19.96 2.21
N GLY A 356 -7.94 -19.39 1.00
CA GLY A 356 -8.25 -20.05 -0.26
C GLY A 356 -7.52 -21.36 -0.45
N ILE A 357 -6.21 -21.41 -0.16
CA ILE A 357 -5.40 -22.65 -0.22
C ILE A 357 -5.89 -23.67 0.81
N GLN A 358 -6.08 -23.24 2.05
CA GLN A 358 -6.50 -24.12 3.15
C GLN A 358 -7.87 -24.74 2.90
N LYS A 359 -8.83 -23.94 2.42
CA LYS A 359 -10.21 -24.36 2.16
C LYS A 359 -10.41 -24.93 0.75
N LYS A 360 -9.37 -24.89 -0.09
CA LYS A 360 -9.41 -25.30 -1.51
C LYS A 360 -10.51 -24.58 -2.29
N ILE A 361 -10.58 -23.25 -2.16
CA ILE A 361 -11.57 -22.42 -2.83
C ILE A 361 -11.14 -22.25 -4.29
N TYR A 362 -11.87 -22.85 -5.22
CA TYR A 362 -11.65 -22.61 -6.65
C TYR A 362 -12.28 -21.28 -7.07
N PRO A 363 -11.58 -20.48 -7.90
CA PRO A 363 -12.17 -19.27 -8.46
C PRO A 363 -13.28 -19.61 -9.46
N THR A 364 -14.13 -18.63 -9.75
CA THR A 364 -15.06 -18.68 -10.88
C THR A 364 -14.32 -18.89 -12.20
N LYS A 365 -15.03 -19.16 -13.29
CA LYS A 365 -14.41 -19.25 -14.62
C LYS A 365 -13.73 -17.93 -14.98
N ALA A 366 -12.53 -18.01 -15.56
CA ALA A 366 -11.82 -16.82 -16.05
C ALA A 366 -12.66 -16.04 -17.07
N SER A 367 -12.62 -14.70 -16.95
CA SER A 367 -13.33 -13.80 -17.88
C SER A 367 -12.34 -12.94 -18.65
N ASP A 368 -12.16 -13.24 -19.94
CA ASP A 368 -11.24 -12.51 -20.81
C ASP A 368 -11.83 -11.21 -21.40
N ARG A 369 -13.02 -10.82 -20.96
CA ARG A 369 -13.72 -9.59 -21.35
C ARG A 369 -14.52 -9.03 -20.17
N SER A 370 -14.78 -7.74 -20.20
CA SER A 370 -15.76 -7.13 -19.31
C SER A 370 -17.15 -7.76 -19.56
N LEU A 371 -17.86 -8.04 -18.47
CA LEU A 371 -19.15 -8.73 -18.52
C LEU A 371 -20.29 -7.71 -18.55
N SER A 372 -21.34 -8.01 -19.30
CA SER A 372 -22.58 -7.26 -19.19
C SER A 372 -23.28 -7.60 -17.85
N GLU A 373 -24.17 -6.72 -17.38
CA GLU A 373 -24.96 -6.97 -16.17
C GLU A 373 -25.76 -8.29 -16.26
N SER A 374 -26.20 -8.68 -17.46
CA SER A 374 -26.88 -9.94 -17.70
C SER A 374 -25.94 -11.14 -17.54
N ASP A 375 -24.71 -11.03 -18.10
CA ASP A 375 -23.69 -12.08 -17.98
C ASP A 375 -23.26 -12.25 -16.51
N GLN A 376 -23.09 -11.14 -15.76
CA GLN A 376 -22.75 -11.16 -14.34
C GLN A 376 -23.80 -11.90 -13.51
N LYS A 377 -25.09 -11.57 -13.71
CA LYS A 377 -26.22 -12.23 -13.02
C LYS A 377 -26.30 -13.73 -13.35
N GLU A 378 -26.12 -14.09 -14.62
CA GLU A 378 -26.15 -15.49 -15.05
C GLU A 378 -25.01 -16.32 -14.45
N GLN A 379 -23.82 -15.70 -14.29
CA GLN A 379 -22.63 -16.35 -13.74
C GLN A 379 -22.50 -16.20 -12.22
N GLY A 380 -23.39 -15.45 -11.57
CA GLY A 380 -23.34 -15.17 -10.13
C GLY A 380 -22.13 -14.35 -9.71
N ILE A 381 -21.64 -13.47 -10.60
CA ILE A 381 -20.49 -12.59 -10.33
C ILE A 381 -20.97 -11.34 -9.59
N GLU A 382 -20.35 -11.07 -8.46
CA GLU A 382 -20.60 -9.89 -7.66
C GLU A 382 -19.66 -8.73 -8.04
N ASN A 383 -20.03 -7.52 -7.63
CA ASN A 383 -19.21 -6.33 -7.76
C ASN A 383 -18.55 -5.95 -6.43
N LEU A 384 -17.44 -5.23 -6.51
CA LEU A 384 -16.88 -4.51 -5.37
C LEU A 384 -17.89 -3.49 -4.82
N PRO A 385 -17.77 -3.07 -3.55
CA PRO A 385 -18.59 -1.99 -2.99
C PRO A 385 -18.51 -0.72 -3.84
N GLU A 386 -19.64 -0.05 -4.03
CA GLU A 386 -19.73 1.16 -4.85
C GLU A 386 -19.34 2.45 -4.09
N ASN A 387 -19.29 2.39 -2.77
CA ASN A 387 -18.99 3.53 -1.92
C ASN A 387 -18.44 3.12 -0.56
N LEU A 388 -17.83 4.09 0.13
CA LEU A 388 -17.22 3.87 1.44
C LEU A 388 -18.20 3.33 2.49
N ARG A 389 -19.49 3.75 2.46
CA ARG A 389 -20.50 3.29 3.42
C ARG A 389 -20.78 1.79 3.28
N GLU A 390 -20.91 1.31 2.06
CA GLU A 390 -21.10 -0.11 1.78
C GLU A 390 -19.90 -0.92 2.24
N ALA A 391 -18.69 -0.49 1.90
CA ALA A 391 -17.47 -1.15 2.34
C ALA A 391 -17.33 -1.21 3.87
N ILE A 392 -17.70 -0.14 4.58
CA ILE A 392 -17.75 -0.13 6.05
C ILE A 392 -18.68 -1.22 6.57
N THR A 393 -19.87 -1.35 5.98
CA THR A 393 -20.87 -2.34 6.42
C THR A 393 -20.36 -3.76 6.23
N LEU A 394 -19.82 -4.08 5.05
CA LEU A 394 -19.26 -5.40 4.76
C LEU A 394 -18.09 -5.76 5.66
N PHE A 395 -17.23 -4.79 5.95
CA PHE A 395 -16.09 -4.94 6.85
C PHE A 395 -16.53 -5.22 8.30
N GLU A 396 -17.51 -4.49 8.82
CA GLU A 396 -18.01 -4.66 10.19
C GLU A 396 -18.74 -6.00 10.39
N ASP A 397 -19.46 -6.46 9.38
CA ASP A 397 -20.20 -7.72 9.41
C ASP A 397 -19.28 -8.94 9.26
N SER A 398 -18.08 -8.76 8.75
CA SER A 398 -17.12 -9.84 8.52
C SER A 398 -16.53 -10.40 9.83
N SER A 399 -16.79 -11.66 10.10
CA SER A 399 -16.11 -12.41 11.17
C SER A 399 -14.66 -12.72 10.81
N TRP A 400 -14.37 -12.94 9.52
CA TRP A 400 -13.05 -13.23 9.02
C TRP A 400 -12.11 -12.03 9.18
N MET A 401 -12.56 -10.81 8.86
CA MET A 401 -11.75 -9.60 9.09
C MET A 401 -11.40 -9.41 10.58
N LYS A 402 -12.33 -9.74 11.49
CA LYS A 402 -12.09 -9.69 12.95
C LYS A 402 -11.07 -10.73 13.40
N GLU A 403 -11.03 -11.90 12.78
CA GLU A 403 -10.03 -12.93 13.04
C GLU A 403 -8.62 -12.47 12.61
N ILE A 404 -8.48 -11.85 11.44
CA ILE A 404 -7.19 -11.43 10.89
C ILE A 404 -6.66 -10.17 11.61
N LEU A 405 -7.47 -9.12 11.70
CA LEU A 405 -7.06 -7.80 12.20
C LEU A 405 -7.27 -7.63 13.72
N GLY A 406 -8.11 -8.45 14.32
CA GLY A 406 -8.56 -8.29 15.70
C GLY A 406 -9.84 -7.45 15.80
N GLU A 407 -10.73 -7.83 16.73
CA GLU A 407 -12.04 -7.19 16.90
C GLU A 407 -11.93 -5.71 17.31
N ALA A 408 -10.99 -5.40 18.21
CA ALA A 408 -10.74 -4.02 18.65
C ALA A 408 -10.26 -3.13 17.50
N PHE A 409 -9.33 -3.63 16.68
CA PHE A 409 -8.87 -2.94 15.47
C PHE A 409 -10.02 -2.67 14.51
N CYS A 410 -10.78 -3.70 14.14
CA CYS A 410 -11.90 -3.57 13.20
C CYS A 410 -12.93 -2.54 13.67
N LYS A 411 -13.31 -2.58 14.94
CA LYS A 411 -14.25 -1.62 15.55
C LYS A 411 -13.74 -0.18 15.43
N GLN A 412 -12.47 0.06 15.77
CA GLN A 412 -11.90 1.41 15.79
C GLN A 412 -11.68 1.94 14.38
N TYR A 413 -11.20 1.09 13.46
CA TYR A 413 -11.01 1.43 12.06
C TYR A 413 -12.34 1.80 11.39
N ALA A 414 -13.36 0.95 11.52
CA ALA A 414 -14.69 1.21 10.98
C ALA A 414 -15.32 2.48 11.58
N GLN A 415 -15.16 2.73 12.88
CA GLN A 415 -15.67 3.95 13.52
C GLN A 415 -15.00 5.22 12.93
N ALA A 416 -13.70 5.19 12.69
CA ALA A 416 -13.00 6.31 12.06
C ALA A 416 -13.49 6.55 10.63
N LYS A 417 -13.69 5.47 9.86
CA LYS A 417 -14.21 5.54 8.49
C LYS A 417 -15.68 5.97 8.42
N ARG A 418 -16.49 5.61 9.38
CA ARG A 418 -17.87 6.17 9.52
C ARG A 418 -17.85 7.68 9.76
N LYS A 419 -16.94 8.19 10.57
CA LYS A 419 -16.78 9.64 10.78
C LYS A 419 -16.36 10.35 9.50
N GLU A 420 -15.48 9.74 8.69
CA GLU A 420 -15.08 10.25 7.38
C GLU A 420 -16.29 10.32 6.43
N TRP A 421 -17.03 9.21 6.31
CA TRP A 421 -18.25 9.14 5.50
C TRP A 421 -19.29 10.18 5.91
N LEU A 422 -19.57 10.34 7.21
CA LEU A 422 -20.54 11.31 7.71
C LEU A 422 -20.16 12.75 7.36
N ARG A 423 -18.89 13.11 7.49
CA ARG A 423 -18.42 14.45 7.07
C ARG A 423 -18.64 14.67 5.59
N TYR A 424 -18.22 13.69 4.77
CA TYR A 424 -18.39 13.76 3.33
C TYR A 424 -19.87 13.87 2.92
N SER A 425 -20.74 13.06 3.50
CA SER A 425 -22.17 13.04 3.15
C SER A 425 -22.95 14.29 3.58
N GLN A 426 -22.35 15.15 4.37
CA GLN A 426 -22.89 16.44 4.79
C GLN A 426 -22.36 17.63 3.99
N GLU A 427 -21.34 17.40 3.15
CA GLU A 427 -20.83 18.42 2.23
C GLU A 427 -21.84 18.67 1.09
N ILE A 428 -22.05 19.94 0.79
CA ILE A 428 -22.84 20.34 -0.39
C ILE A 428 -21.86 20.54 -1.55
N SER A 429 -21.90 19.65 -2.51
CA SER A 429 -20.99 19.68 -3.66
C SER A 429 -21.37 20.79 -4.67
N ASN A 430 -20.39 21.27 -5.42
CA ASN A 430 -20.65 22.19 -6.51
C ASN A 430 -21.63 21.60 -7.54
N TRP A 431 -21.57 20.28 -7.78
CA TRP A 431 -22.50 19.58 -8.65
C TRP A 431 -23.96 19.70 -8.18
N GLU A 432 -24.21 19.55 -6.86
CA GLU A 432 -25.56 19.74 -6.29
C GLU A 432 -26.05 21.17 -6.47
N ILE A 433 -25.19 22.16 -6.26
CA ILE A 433 -25.52 23.58 -6.47
C ILE A 433 -25.82 23.83 -7.92
N GLU A 434 -25.00 23.39 -8.87
CA GLU A 434 -25.20 23.54 -10.30
C GLU A 434 -26.47 22.84 -10.79
N GLU A 435 -26.75 21.63 -10.27
CA GLU A 435 -27.88 20.81 -10.70
C GLU A 435 -29.22 21.28 -10.10
N TYR A 436 -29.24 21.69 -8.84
CA TYR A 436 -30.48 21.90 -8.11
C TYR A 436 -30.84 23.37 -7.84
N LEU A 437 -29.86 24.28 -7.67
CA LEU A 437 -30.10 25.63 -7.20
C LEU A 437 -31.11 26.41 -8.09
N TYR A 438 -31.14 26.17 -9.38
CA TYR A 438 -32.05 26.83 -10.33
C TYR A 438 -33.27 26.00 -10.68
N ARG A 439 -33.36 24.74 -10.27
CA ARG A 439 -34.45 23.85 -10.67
C ARG A 439 -35.51 23.68 -9.60
N ILE A 440 -35.12 23.91 -8.36
CA ILE A 440 -35.96 23.78 -7.18
C ILE A 440 -35.95 25.15 -6.44
#